data_834a85d1dad8b97c4d82265fa211b5da
#
_entry.id   834a85d1dad8b97c4d82265fa211b5da
#
_cell.length_a   1.000
_cell.length_b   1.000
_cell.length_c   1.000
_cell.angle_alpha   90.00
_cell.angle_beta   90.00
_cell.angle_gamma   90.00
#
_symmetry.space_group_name_H-M   'P 1'
#
loop_
_entity.id
_entity.type
_entity.pdbx_description
1 polymer ?
#
loop_
_entity_poly.entity_id
_entity_poly.type
_entity_poly.pdbx_seq_one_letter_code
_entity_poly.pdbx_strand_id
1 'polypeptide(L)'
;MASTEIQIAGFGGQGVILAGMVIGKAAAIFDNKHVTLTQSFGPEARGSACSVQLIVSDEPIFYPYLSQPDILVVMSQEACTRFGPHIKPSGMLLYEQDLITLGAPQPGVKTHGIPATRLAEELGRKLVLNMVMVGFVTAMTGIASPQAARKAVQDSVPRGTETLNLAAFEKGFEYGRQLAAAPAAA
;
A
#
# COMPACT_ATOMS: atom_id res chain seq x y z
N MET A 1 2.13 2.96 22.99
CA MET A 1 1.76 1.92 21.99
C MET A 1 2.63 2.13 20.76
N ALA A 2 2.92 1.10 20.00
CA ALA A 2 3.88 1.20 18.91
C ALA A 2 3.23 1.92 17.70
N SER A 3 3.95 2.86 17.11
CA SER A 3 3.61 3.41 15.79
C SER A 3 3.87 2.35 14.71
N THR A 4 3.09 2.36 13.63
CA THR A 4 3.32 1.52 12.45
C THR A 4 3.91 2.36 11.33
N GLU A 5 5.06 1.96 10.85
CA GLU A 5 5.80 2.63 9.77
C GLU A 5 5.56 1.91 8.44
N ILE A 6 5.05 2.65 7.46
CA ILE A 6 4.67 2.12 6.15
C ILE A 6 5.42 2.85 5.05
N GLN A 7 5.99 2.11 4.12
CA GLN A 7 6.52 2.68 2.89
C GLN A 7 5.82 2.05 1.68
N ILE A 8 5.34 2.89 0.76
CA ILE A 8 4.79 2.46 -0.53
C ILE A 8 5.69 3.02 -1.62
N ALA A 9 6.12 2.18 -2.54
CA ALA A 9 7.07 2.57 -3.58
C ALA A 9 6.76 1.93 -4.93
N GLY A 10 7.09 2.65 -5.99
CA GLY A 10 6.88 2.23 -7.38
C GLY A 10 7.36 3.28 -8.35
N PHE A 11 6.76 3.30 -9.54
CA PHE A 11 7.05 4.31 -10.57
C PHE A 11 6.00 5.43 -10.59
N GLY A 12 6.43 6.61 -11.03
CA GLY A 12 5.54 7.71 -11.38
C GLY A 12 4.52 7.26 -12.43
N GLY A 13 3.23 7.48 -12.14
CA GLY A 13 2.11 7.00 -12.95
C GLY A 13 1.40 5.75 -12.42
N GLN A 14 1.97 5.01 -11.48
CA GLN A 14 1.30 3.88 -10.81
C GLN A 14 0.35 4.31 -9.68
N GLY A 15 0.24 5.60 -9.37
CA GLY A 15 -0.63 6.10 -8.31
C GLY A 15 -0.13 5.82 -6.89
N VAL A 16 1.18 5.65 -6.71
CA VAL A 16 1.84 5.39 -5.41
C VAL A 16 1.49 6.43 -4.36
N ILE A 17 1.62 7.72 -4.73
CA ILE A 17 1.34 8.82 -3.80
C ILE A 17 -0.13 8.85 -3.41
N LEU A 18 -1.02 8.67 -4.38
CA LEU A 18 -2.46 8.62 -4.11
C LEU A 18 -2.82 7.44 -3.19
N ALA A 19 -2.20 6.27 -3.38
CA ALA A 19 -2.40 5.13 -2.49
C ALA A 19 -2.03 5.47 -1.04
N GLY A 20 -0.86 6.09 -0.82
CA GLY A 20 -0.45 6.55 0.49
C GLY A 20 -1.38 7.61 1.08
N MET A 21 -1.81 8.58 0.28
CA MET A 21 -2.76 9.61 0.72
C MET A 21 -4.11 8.99 1.15
N VAL A 22 -4.63 8.02 0.42
CA VAL A 22 -5.88 7.32 0.77
C VAL A 22 -5.74 6.57 2.09
N ILE A 23 -4.65 5.81 2.28
CA ILE A 23 -4.39 5.08 3.53
C ILE A 23 -4.23 6.07 4.70
N GLY A 24 -3.44 7.13 4.51
CA GLY A 24 -3.23 8.16 5.52
C GLY A 24 -4.52 8.87 5.91
N LYS A 25 -5.35 9.23 4.91
CA LYS A 25 -6.66 9.84 5.13
C LYS A 25 -7.62 8.90 5.86
N ALA A 26 -7.64 7.63 5.49
CA ALA A 26 -8.46 6.61 6.16
C ALA A 26 -8.11 6.54 7.65
N ALA A 27 -6.84 6.43 7.98
CA ALA A 27 -6.38 6.33 9.36
C ALA A 27 -6.59 7.65 10.13
N ALA A 28 -6.24 8.81 9.53
CA ALA A 28 -6.27 10.09 10.24
C ALA A 28 -7.68 10.67 10.39
N ILE A 29 -8.46 10.70 9.29
CA ILE A 29 -9.73 11.44 9.25
C ILE A 29 -10.90 10.55 9.68
N PHE A 30 -10.88 9.29 9.31
CA PHE A 30 -12.03 8.40 9.54
C PHE A 30 -11.85 7.44 10.72
N ASP A 31 -10.59 7.10 11.07
CA ASP A 31 -10.29 6.29 12.26
C ASP A 31 -9.67 7.09 13.40
N ASN A 32 -9.55 8.43 13.25
CA ASN A 32 -9.08 9.38 14.27
C ASN A 32 -7.69 9.04 14.85
N LYS A 33 -6.76 8.54 14.01
CA LYS A 33 -5.37 8.26 14.39
C LYS A 33 -4.47 9.45 14.06
N HIS A 34 -3.30 9.49 14.69
CA HIS A 34 -2.22 10.41 14.29
C HIS A 34 -1.47 9.83 13.09
N VAL A 35 -1.28 10.65 12.05
CA VAL A 35 -0.59 10.22 10.82
C VAL A 35 0.36 11.30 10.35
N THR A 36 1.58 10.91 10.00
CA THR A 36 2.48 11.73 9.18
C THR A 36 2.63 11.11 7.80
N LEU A 37 2.80 11.95 6.77
CA LEU A 37 3.03 11.50 5.41
C LEU A 37 4.15 12.33 4.79
N THR A 38 5.18 11.67 4.29
CA THR A 38 6.26 12.26 3.51
C THR A 38 6.34 11.62 2.14
N GLN A 39 6.78 12.39 1.13
CA GLN A 39 6.82 11.96 -0.27
C GLN A 39 8.23 12.15 -0.83
N SER A 40 8.65 11.23 -1.70
CA SER A 40 9.89 11.34 -2.45
C SER A 40 9.62 11.08 -3.92
N PHE A 41 10.10 11.97 -4.76
CA PHE A 41 9.96 11.90 -6.22
C PHE A 41 11.34 11.85 -6.85
N GLY A 42 11.47 11.10 -7.95
CA GLY A 42 12.62 11.20 -8.83
C GLY A 42 12.56 12.46 -9.70
N PRO A 43 13.62 12.76 -10.45
CA PRO A 43 13.74 14.00 -11.23
C PRO A 43 12.73 14.11 -12.38
N GLU A 44 12.13 13.00 -12.80
CA GLU A 44 11.17 12.97 -13.92
C GLU A 44 9.74 12.73 -13.41
N ALA A 45 8.77 13.43 -13.99
CA ALA A 45 7.36 13.35 -13.59
C ALA A 45 6.70 11.98 -13.90
N ARG A 46 7.25 11.22 -14.86
CA ARG A 46 6.77 9.88 -15.23
C ARG A 46 7.95 8.93 -15.41
N GLY A 47 7.77 7.68 -14.99
CA GLY A 47 8.78 6.62 -15.14
C GLY A 47 9.92 6.67 -14.13
N SER A 48 10.07 7.73 -13.33
CA SER A 48 11.03 7.73 -12.24
C SER A 48 10.49 7.11 -10.96
N ALA A 49 11.39 6.62 -10.13
CA ALA A 49 11.03 6.05 -8.84
C ALA A 49 10.32 7.09 -7.96
N CYS A 50 9.21 6.71 -7.36
CA CYS A 50 8.52 7.52 -6.36
C CYS A 50 8.17 6.66 -5.14
N SER A 51 8.14 7.29 -3.99
CA SER A 51 7.72 6.61 -2.76
C SER A 51 6.97 7.58 -1.84
N VAL A 52 6.14 7.00 -1.01
CA VAL A 52 5.46 7.69 0.10
C VAL A 52 5.71 6.90 1.37
N GLN A 53 5.97 7.63 2.45
CA GLN A 53 6.17 7.08 3.78
C GLN A 53 5.08 7.59 4.69
N LEU A 54 4.50 6.70 5.49
CA LEU A 54 3.51 7.03 6.51
C LEU A 54 3.97 6.47 7.85
N ILE A 55 3.68 7.22 8.89
CA ILE A 55 3.70 6.74 10.28
C ILE A 55 2.28 6.88 10.80
N VAL A 56 1.71 5.80 11.29
CA VAL A 56 0.35 5.76 11.86
C VAL A 56 0.47 5.37 13.33
N SER A 57 -0.15 6.15 14.23
CA SER A 57 -0.06 5.96 15.67
C SER A 57 -1.36 6.36 16.36
N ASP A 58 -1.64 5.78 17.50
CA ASP A 58 -2.71 6.22 18.40
C ASP A 58 -2.29 7.43 19.25
N GLU A 59 -0.99 7.78 19.24
CA GLU A 59 -0.40 8.89 19.99
C GLU A 59 0.24 9.93 19.06
N PRO A 60 0.46 11.19 19.49
CA PRO A 60 1.10 12.22 18.69
C PRO A 60 2.48 11.79 18.16
N ILE A 61 2.76 12.11 16.91
CA ILE A 61 4.00 11.78 16.20
C ILE A 61 4.86 13.03 16.16
N PHE A 62 6.06 12.98 16.74
CA PHE A 62 6.99 14.12 16.83
C PHE A 62 8.10 14.11 15.78
N TYR A 63 8.27 12.99 15.05
CA TYR A 63 9.26 12.86 13.99
C TYR A 63 8.62 12.22 12.75
N PRO A 64 8.63 12.89 11.59
CA PRO A 64 7.83 12.49 10.43
C PRO A 64 8.50 11.45 9.53
N TYR A 65 9.77 11.10 9.76
CA TYR A 65 10.49 10.17 8.89
C TYR A 65 10.58 8.79 9.53
N LEU A 66 10.35 7.76 8.75
CA LEU A 66 10.58 6.38 9.18
C LEU A 66 12.06 6.01 9.05
N SER A 67 12.52 5.08 9.86
CA SER A 67 13.87 4.51 9.77
C SER A 67 13.89 3.22 8.96
N GLN A 68 13.01 2.28 9.31
CA GLN A 68 12.80 1.01 8.62
C GLN A 68 11.31 0.69 8.65
N PRO A 69 10.65 0.42 7.50
CA PRO A 69 9.23 0.17 7.50
C PRO A 69 8.87 -1.16 8.17
N ASP A 70 7.77 -1.15 8.95
CA ASP A 70 7.08 -2.36 9.39
C ASP A 70 6.35 -3.02 8.22
N ILE A 71 5.82 -2.17 7.30
CA ILE A 71 5.10 -2.60 6.13
C ILE A 71 5.72 -1.92 4.90
N LEU A 72 6.24 -2.73 3.98
CA LEU A 72 6.74 -2.27 2.68
C LEU A 72 5.80 -2.74 1.58
N VAL A 73 5.29 -1.79 0.80
CA VAL A 73 4.43 -2.05 -0.36
C VAL A 73 5.21 -1.68 -1.63
N VAL A 74 5.44 -2.62 -2.52
CA VAL A 74 6.18 -2.37 -3.75
C VAL A 74 5.35 -2.71 -4.98
N MET A 75 5.37 -1.77 -5.94
CA MET A 75 4.59 -1.83 -7.18
C MET A 75 5.47 -1.90 -8.42
N SER A 76 6.81 -1.96 -8.26
CA SER A 76 7.78 -2.13 -9.34
C SER A 76 9.00 -2.92 -8.89
N GLN A 77 9.68 -3.57 -9.84
CA GLN A 77 10.90 -4.33 -9.56
C GLN A 77 12.01 -3.45 -8.97
N GLU A 78 12.17 -2.23 -9.50
CA GLU A 78 13.18 -1.29 -8.99
C GLU A 78 12.90 -0.91 -7.53
N ALA A 79 11.63 -0.62 -7.18
CA ALA A 79 11.25 -0.33 -5.80
C ALA A 79 11.53 -1.52 -4.87
N CYS A 80 11.24 -2.74 -5.33
CA CYS A 80 11.53 -3.97 -4.58
C CYS A 80 13.04 -4.14 -4.34
N THR A 81 13.85 -3.95 -5.36
CA THR A 81 15.31 -4.06 -5.27
C THR A 81 15.90 -2.98 -4.35
N ARG A 82 15.40 -1.76 -4.44
CA ARG A 82 15.90 -0.61 -3.68
C ARG A 82 15.51 -0.65 -2.22
N PHE A 83 14.25 -0.93 -1.91
CA PHE A 83 13.70 -0.78 -0.55
C PHE A 83 13.56 -2.12 0.19
N GLY A 84 13.49 -3.23 -0.52
CA GLY A 84 13.39 -4.56 0.09
C GLY A 84 14.42 -4.82 1.19
N PRO A 85 15.71 -4.51 1.00
CA PRO A 85 16.73 -4.73 2.03
C PRO A 85 16.56 -3.89 3.31
N HIS A 86 15.69 -2.87 3.29
CA HIS A 86 15.52 -1.94 4.42
C HIS A 86 14.28 -2.23 5.27
N ILE A 87 13.50 -3.28 4.95
CA ILE A 87 12.36 -3.68 5.77
C ILE A 87 12.81 -4.22 7.12
N LYS A 88 12.04 -3.98 8.19
CA LYS A 88 12.31 -4.58 9.51
C LYS A 88 12.32 -6.11 9.43
N PRO A 89 13.17 -6.81 10.20
CA PRO A 89 13.26 -8.28 10.18
C PRO A 89 11.93 -9.00 10.51
N SER A 90 11.00 -8.35 11.20
CA SER A 90 9.65 -8.89 11.48
C SER A 90 8.57 -8.23 10.65
N GLY A 91 8.96 -7.49 9.61
CA GLY A 91 8.07 -6.70 8.77
C GLY A 91 7.23 -7.53 7.80
N MET A 92 6.39 -6.83 7.06
CA MET A 92 5.51 -7.40 6.03
C MET A 92 5.79 -6.74 4.67
N LEU A 93 6.18 -7.55 3.69
CA LEU A 93 6.34 -7.15 2.30
C LEU A 93 5.06 -7.49 1.52
N LEU A 94 4.41 -6.47 0.98
CA LEU A 94 3.26 -6.59 0.09
C LEU A 94 3.68 -6.15 -1.32
N TYR A 95 3.43 -6.97 -2.34
CA TYR A 95 3.97 -6.68 -3.66
C TYR A 95 3.01 -7.01 -4.80
N GLU A 96 3.16 -6.30 -5.90
CA GLU A 96 2.49 -6.58 -7.17
C GLU A 96 3.20 -7.75 -7.87
N GLN A 97 2.57 -8.92 -7.84
CA GLN A 97 3.23 -10.18 -8.22
C GLN A 97 3.45 -10.37 -9.72
N ASP A 98 2.69 -9.67 -10.57
CA ASP A 98 2.85 -9.79 -12.02
C ASP A 98 4.01 -8.91 -12.56
N LEU A 99 4.48 -7.94 -11.74
CA LEU A 99 5.56 -7.02 -12.11
C LEU A 99 6.87 -7.26 -11.37
N ILE A 100 6.85 -8.11 -10.33
CA ILE A 100 7.99 -8.28 -9.42
C ILE A 100 8.36 -9.74 -9.30
N THR A 101 9.61 -10.05 -9.59
CA THR A 101 10.26 -11.32 -9.28
C THR A 101 11.04 -11.16 -7.98
N LEU A 102 10.63 -11.88 -6.95
CA LEU A 102 11.31 -11.84 -5.66
C LEU A 102 12.65 -12.59 -5.73
N GLY A 103 13.64 -12.07 -5.01
CA GLY A 103 14.89 -12.77 -4.72
C GLY A 103 14.71 -13.81 -3.61
N ALA A 104 15.84 -14.17 -2.97
CA ALA A 104 15.81 -15.08 -1.83
C ALA A 104 14.93 -14.51 -0.68
N PRO A 105 14.15 -15.36 0.00
CA PRO A 105 13.32 -14.94 1.13
C PRO A 105 14.17 -14.31 2.24
N GLN A 106 13.70 -13.20 2.79
CA GLN A 106 14.36 -12.59 3.95
C GLN A 106 13.85 -13.26 5.24
N PRO A 107 14.74 -13.74 6.11
CA PRO A 107 14.32 -14.37 7.36
C PRO A 107 13.43 -13.46 8.21
N GLY A 108 12.28 -13.99 8.65
CA GLY A 108 11.34 -13.28 9.51
C GLY A 108 10.40 -12.32 8.80
N VAL A 109 10.62 -11.97 7.53
CA VAL A 109 9.74 -11.09 6.76
C VAL A 109 8.58 -11.89 6.17
N LYS A 110 7.35 -11.47 6.50
CA LYS A 110 6.12 -12.03 5.90
C LYS A 110 5.92 -11.41 4.51
N THR A 111 5.82 -12.25 3.49
CA THR A 111 5.75 -11.78 2.10
C THR A 111 4.47 -12.25 1.44
N HIS A 112 3.70 -11.30 0.88
CA HIS A 112 2.42 -11.59 0.24
C HIS A 112 2.28 -10.81 -1.08
N GLY A 113 1.99 -11.54 -2.15
CA GLY A 113 1.77 -10.97 -3.48
C GLY A 113 0.28 -10.89 -3.85
N ILE A 114 -0.02 -9.95 -4.73
CA ILE A 114 -1.35 -9.80 -5.35
C ILE A 114 -1.17 -9.49 -6.84
N PRO A 115 -1.98 -10.09 -7.75
CA PRO A 115 -1.98 -9.76 -9.19
C PRO A 115 -2.77 -8.46 -9.45
N ALA A 116 -2.33 -7.34 -8.87
CA ALA A 116 -3.10 -6.09 -8.87
C ALA A 116 -3.34 -5.54 -10.27
N THR A 117 -2.37 -5.71 -11.17
CA THR A 117 -2.50 -5.32 -12.58
C THR A 117 -3.64 -6.07 -13.26
N ARG A 118 -3.68 -7.41 -13.16
CA ARG A 118 -4.75 -8.23 -13.75
C ARG A 118 -6.11 -7.89 -13.17
N LEU A 119 -6.20 -7.77 -11.85
CA LEU A 119 -7.45 -7.41 -11.17
C LEU A 119 -7.98 -6.03 -11.60
N ALA A 120 -7.09 -5.09 -11.88
CA ALA A 120 -7.46 -3.79 -12.41
C ALA A 120 -7.90 -3.87 -13.89
N GLU A 121 -7.20 -4.68 -14.71
CA GLU A 121 -7.55 -4.90 -16.11
C GLU A 121 -8.91 -5.58 -16.28
N GLU A 122 -9.30 -6.49 -15.39
CA GLU A 122 -10.65 -7.08 -15.36
C GLU A 122 -11.76 -6.04 -15.14
N LEU A 123 -11.44 -4.89 -14.52
CA LEU A 123 -12.35 -3.75 -14.37
C LEU A 123 -12.29 -2.77 -15.55
N GLY A 124 -11.52 -3.12 -16.58
CA GLY A 124 -11.38 -2.35 -17.82
C GLY A 124 -10.37 -1.20 -17.75
N ARG A 125 -9.68 -0.98 -16.64
CA ARG A 125 -8.71 0.12 -16.50
C ARG A 125 -7.52 -0.23 -15.62
N LYS A 126 -6.37 -0.45 -16.22
CA LYS A 126 -5.09 -0.69 -15.52
C LYS A 126 -4.71 0.39 -14.51
N LEU A 127 -5.13 1.63 -14.73
CA LEU A 127 -4.81 2.79 -13.87
C LEU A 127 -5.32 2.64 -12.43
N VAL A 128 -6.34 1.81 -12.15
CA VAL A 128 -6.88 1.63 -10.80
C VAL A 128 -6.16 0.55 -9.99
N LEU A 129 -5.03 0.04 -10.47
CA LEU A 129 -4.22 -0.93 -9.74
C LEU A 129 -3.79 -0.44 -8.35
N ASN A 130 -3.58 0.88 -8.20
CA ASN A 130 -3.26 1.47 -6.91
C ASN A 130 -4.40 1.30 -5.89
N MET A 131 -5.66 1.36 -6.32
CA MET A 131 -6.80 1.12 -5.42
C MET A 131 -6.97 -0.37 -5.09
N VAL A 132 -6.63 -1.27 -6.01
CA VAL A 132 -6.50 -2.70 -5.70
C VAL A 132 -5.44 -2.92 -4.61
N MET A 133 -4.28 -2.27 -4.74
CA MET A 133 -3.22 -2.32 -3.72
C MET A 133 -3.67 -1.74 -2.38
N VAL A 134 -4.40 -0.61 -2.37
CA VAL A 134 -4.95 -0.02 -1.13
C VAL A 134 -5.89 -1.00 -0.43
N GLY A 135 -6.79 -1.66 -1.16
CA GLY A 135 -7.68 -2.69 -0.62
C GLY A 135 -6.90 -3.86 -0.02
N PHE A 136 -5.89 -4.34 -0.74
CA PHE A 136 -5.03 -5.42 -0.28
C PHE A 136 -4.26 -5.06 1.00
N VAL A 137 -3.63 -3.88 1.04
CA VAL A 137 -2.93 -3.38 2.23
C VAL A 137 -3.88 -3.28 3.41
N THR A 138 -5.09 -2.72 3.21
CA THR A 138 -6.10 -2.61 4.26
C THR A 138 -6.47 -3.97 4.84
N ALA A 139 -6.70 -4.98 3.99
CA ALA A 139 -7.07 -6.33 4.42
C ALA A 139 -5.95 -7.06 5.16
N MET A 140 -4.70 -6.93 4.67
CA MET A 140 -3.55 -7.65 5.20
C MET A 140 -3.02 -7.06 6.51
N THR A 141 -3.19 -5.76 6.72
CA THR A 141 -2.52 -5.05 7.82
C THR A 141 -3.46 -4.51 8.89
N GLY A 142 -4.73 -4.28 8.56
CA GLY A 142 -5.68 -3.62 9.46
C GLY A 142 -5.28 -2.19 9.84
N ILE A 143 -4.42 -1.52 9.07
CA ILE A 143 -3.88 -0.18 9.37
C ILE A 143 -4.98 0.89 9.48
N ALA A 144 -6.07 0.69 8.77
CA ALA A 144 -7.29 1.45 8.86
C ALA A 144 -8.49 0.49 8.78
N SER A 145 -9.62 0.90 9.34
CA SER A 145 -10.86 0.13 9.21
C SER A 145 -11.31 0.08 7.75
N PRO A 146 -11.95 -1.02 7.31
CA PRO A 146 -12.44 -1.12 5.94
C PRO A 146 -13.44 -0.02 5.56
N GLN A 147 -14.24 0.43 6.52
CA GLN A 147 -15.20 1.52 6.34
C GLN A 147 -14.49 2.87 6.13
N ALA A 148 -13.45 3.14 6.92
CA ALA A 148 -12.61 4.33 6.77
C ALA A 148 -11.90 4.35 5.43
N ALA A 149 -11.34 3.21 5.02
CA ALA A 149 -10.66 3.08 3.73
C ALA A 149 -11.61 3.34 2.54
N ARG A 150 -12.84 2.80 2.55
CA ARG A 150 -13.85 3.06 1.51
C ARG A 150 -14.20 4.54 1.41
N LYS A 151 -14.44 5.20 2.54
CA LYS A 151 -14.71 6.65 2.56
C LYS A 151 -13.52 7.44 2.02
N ALA A 152 -12.30 7.08 2.41
CA ALA A 152 -11.10 7.75 1.93
C ALA A 152 -10.91 7.58 0.41
N VAL A 153 -11.21 6.39 -0.15
CA VAL A 153 -11.21 6.17 -1.61
C VAL A 153 -12.20 7.12 -2.27
N GLN A 154 -13.48 7.14 -1.84
CA GLN A 154 -14.50 8.01 -2.43
C GLN A 154 -14.11 9.49 -2.42
N ASP A 155 -13.52 9.95 -1.32
CA ASP A 155 -13.15 11.34 -1.11
C ASP A 155 -11.84 11.77 -1.82
N SER A 156 -11.06 10.82 -2.33
CA SER A 156 -9.71 11.10 -2.84
C SER A 156 -9.55 10.88 -4.33
N VAL A 157 -10.49 10.21 -4.97
CA VAL A 157 -10.44 9.93 -6.41
C VAL A 157 -11.15 11.02 -7.21
N PRO A 158 -10.83 11.20 -8.51
CA PRO A 158 -11.51 12.18 -9.35
C PRO A 158 -13.01 11.92 -9.43
N ARG A 159 -13.79 13.00 -9.44
CA ARG A 159 -15.26 12.93 -9.56
C ARG A 159 -15.68 12.13 -10.79
N GLY A 160 -16.66 11.24 -10.60
CA GLY A 160 -17.17 10.34 -11.65
C GLY A 160 -16.35 9.05 -11.79
N THR A 161 -15.31 8.85 -11.00
CA THR A 161 -14.52 7.60 -11.00
C THR A 161 -14.69 6.80 -9.70
N GLU A 162 -15.52 7.26 -8.78
CA GLU A 162 -15.67 6.71 -7.44
C GLU A 162 -16.08 5.23 -7.49
N THR A 163 -17.09 4.91 -8.30
CA THR A 163 -17.59 3.52 -8.44
C THR A 163 -16.50 2.56 -8.92
N LEU A 164 -15.71 2.98 -9.92
CA LEU A 164 -14.62 2.16 -10.45
C LEU A 164 -13.51 1.95 -9.42
N ASN A 165 -13.11 3.02 -8.74
CA ASN A 165 -12.04 2.95 -7.74
C ASN A 165 -12.46 2.16 -6.50
N LEU A 166 -13.72 2.26 -6.08
CA LEU A 166 -14.28 1.41 -5.04
C LEU A 166 -14.30 -0.07 -5.45
N ALA A 167 -14.73 -0.37 -6.68
CA ALA A 167 -14.71 -1.75 -7.18
C ALA A 167 -13.28 -2.31 -7.18
N ALA A 168 -12.28 -1.49 -7.53
CA ALA A 168 -10.88 -1.88 -7.48
C ALA A 168 -10.41 -2.14 -6.03
N PHE A 169 -10.77 -1.26 -5.11
CA PHE A 169 -10.51 -1.45 -3.68
C PHE A 169 -11.12 -2.77 -3.17
N GLU A 170 -12.39 -3.03 -3.48
CA GLU A 170 -13.07 -4.26 -3.02
C GLU A 170 -12.39 -5.53 -3.57
N LYS A 171 -11.96 -5.54 -4.83
CA LYS A 171 -11.21 -6.69 -5.38
C LYS A 171 -9.93 -6.95 -4.59
N GLY A 172 -9.16 -5.91 -4.30
CA GLY A 172 -7.92 -6.04 -3.52
C GLY A 172 -8.19 -6.46 -2.07
N PHE A 173 -9.21 -5.87 -1.44
CA PHE A 173 -9.60 -6.19 -0.08
C PHE A 173 -10.07 -7.64 0.06
N GLU A 174 -10.92 -8.11 -0.84
CA GLU A 174 -11.41 -9.49 -0.81
C GLU A 174 -10.27 -10.50 -1.05
N TYR A 175 -9.37 -10.21 -2.00
CA TYR A 175 -8.19 -11.03 -2.24
C TYR A 175 -7.32 -11.15 -0.98
N GLY A 176 -7.02 -10.03 -0.33
CA GLY A 176 -6.23 -10.02 0.91
C GLY A 176 -6.92 -10.76 2.05
N ARG A 177 -8.23 -10.61 2.19
CA ARG A 177 -9.03 -11.30 3.20
C ARG A 177 -8.99 -12.83 3.01
N GLN A 178 -9.12 -13.29 1.78
CA GLN A 178 -9.02 -14.72 1.45
C GLN A 178 -7.62 -15.26 1.73
N LEU A 179 -6.59 -14.50 1.36
CA LEU A 179 -5.21 -14.87 1.62
C LEU A 179 -4.89 -14.94 3.12
N ALA A 180 -5.38 -13.98 3.90
CA ALA A 180 -5.19 -13.96 5.36
C ALA A 180 -5.96 -15.08 6.08
N ALA A 181 -7.06 -15.57 5.51
CA ALA A 181 -7.86 -16.68 6.05
C ALA A 181 -7.31 -18.05 5.65
N ALA A 182 -6.44 -18.13 4.64
CA ALA A 182 -5.83 -19.38 4.20
C ALA A 182 -4.85 -19.89 5.28
N PRO A 183 -4.89 -21.20 5.64
CA PRO A 183 -3.91 -21.75 6.54
C PRO A 183 -2.50 -21.56 5.97
N ALA A 184 -1.54 -21.16 6.82
CA ALA A 184 -0.16 -21.06 6.41
C ALA A 184 0.27 -22.40 5.78
N ALA A 185 0.72 -22.36 4.52
CA ALA A 185 1.28 -23.54 3.90
C ALA A 185 2.46 -24.03 4.75
N ALA A 186 2.34 -25.26 5.24
CA ALA A 186 3.32 -25.91 6.12
C ALA A 186 4.65 -26.16 5.40
#